data_7d8996f468f926b91e9d7a658b12b90d
#
_entry.id   7d8996f468f926b91e9d7a658b12b90d
#
_cell.length_a   1.000
_cell.length_b   1.000
_cell.length_c   1.000
_cell.angle_alpha   90.00
_cell.angle_beta   90.00
_cell.angle_gamma   90.00
#
_symmetry.space_group_name_H-M   'P 1'
#
loop_
_entity.id
_entity.type
_entity.pdbx_description
1 polymer ?
#
loop_
_entity_poly.entity_id
_entity_poly.type
_entity_poly.pdbx_seq_one_letter_code
_entity_poly.pdbx_strand_id
1 'polypeptide(L)'
;MRSKFDEQLRLLNQEMMYMGTMIEDSIQKAIEALIAQNAQLAEKIMNSDSDVDHEQKKIENICFNLLMQQQPVARDLRVISAAMKMVTDMERIGDHAADISEITIMLSKEPYVLNLDDIKKMASETVIMLIRSIEAYVEKDMNKAQEVIRHDDIVDDLFDKNKADIIELIRHEREKGEQAADMLMVAKYIERIGDHATNIAEWVIFALNDKKEIKES
;
A
#
# COMPACT_ATOMS: atom_id res chain seq x y z
N MET A 1 27.31 -15.00 16.94
CA MET A 1 26.62 -13.66 16.89
C MET A 1 26.03 -13.36 15.52
N ARG A 2 26.80 -13.40 14.44
CA ARG A 2 26.30 -13.08 13.07
C ARG A 2 25.18 -14.01 12.58
N SER A 3 25.24 -15.31 12.86
CA SER A 3 24.21 -16.28 12.48
C SER A 3 22.83 -15.97 13.10
N LYS A 4 22.79 -15.46 14.33
CA LYS A 4 21.54 -15.07 15.00
C LYS A 4 20.97 -13.77 14.41
N PHE A 5 21.83 -12.84 14.00
CA PHE A 5 21.43 -11.63 13.28
C PHE A 5 20.82 -11.97 11.91
N ASP A 6 21.50 -12.84 11.15
CA ASP A 6 21.02 -13.29 9.84
C ASP A 6 19.68 -14.06 9.93
N GLU A 7 19.46 -14.79 11.03
CA GLU A 7 18.19 -15.45 11.33
C GLU A 7 17.07 -14.45 11.61
N GLN A 8 17.34 -13.41 12.39
CA GLN A 8 16.38 -12.35 12.68
C GLN A 8 16.07 -11.49 11.45
N LEU A 9 17.05 -11.24 10.56
CA LEU A 9 16.79 -10.58 9.27
C LEU A 9 15.92 -11.43 8.36
N ARG A 10 16.10 -12.74 8.35
CA ARG A 10 15.21 -13.64 7.59
C ARG A 10 13.79 -13.61 8.14
N LEU A 11 13.64 -13.62 9.46
CA LEU A 11 12.33 -13.47 10.09
C LEU A 11 11.69 -12.14 9.72
N LEU A 12 12.43 -11.02 9.78
CA LEU A 12 11.93 -9.72 9.34
C LEU A 12 11.41 -9.76 7.90
N ASN A 13 12.17 -10.33 6.97
CA ASN A 13 11.75 -10.45 5.58
C ASN A 13 10.48 -11.31 5.42
N GLN A 14 10.37 -12.40 6.19
CA GLN A 14 9.18 -13.27 6.17
C GLN A 14 7.94 -12.54 6.66
N GLU A 15 8.04 -11.79 7.75
CA GLU A 15 6.91 -11.03 8.29
C GLU A 15 6.52 -9.86 7.38
N MET A 16 7.49 -9.18 6.74
CA MET A 16 7.21 -8.16 5.73
C MET A 16 6.43 -8.76 4.54
N MET A 17 6.82 -9.91 4.02
CA MET A 17 6.09 -10.61 2.96
C MET A 17 4.69 -11.03 3.41
N TYR A 18 4.56 -11.54 4.64
CA TYR A 18 3.29 -11.96 5.20
C TYR A 18 2.31 -10.77 5.34
N MET A 19 2.77 -9.65 5.90
CA MET A 19 1.99 -8.41 5.98
C MET A 19 1.57 -7.94 4.58
N GLY A 20 2.48 -8.01 3.58
CA GLY A 20 2.16 -7.69 2.19
C GLY A 20 1.00 -8.53 1.65
N THR A 21 1.00 -9.84 1.92
CA THR A 21 -0.09 -10.73 1.50
C THR A 21 -1.43 -10.39 2.20
N MET A 22 -1.39 -10.01 3.48
CA MET A 22 -2.59 -9.59 4.21
C MET A 22 -3.21 -8.33 3.58
N ILE A 23 -2.38 -7.36 3.25
CA ILE A 23 -2.81 -6.08 2.66
C ILE A 23 -3.33 -6.31 1.23
N GLU A 24 -2.63 -7.12 0.43
CA GLU A 24 -3.09 -7.52 -0.91
C GLU A 24 -4.51 -8.12 -0.85
N ASP A 25 -4.73 -9.07 0.05
CA ASP A 25 -6.04 -9.70 0.25
C ASP A 25 -7.11 -8.68 0.69
N SER A 26 -6.75 -7.72 1.55
CA SER A 26 -7.63 -6.64 1.99
C SER A 26 -8.03 -5.73 0.83
N ILE A 27 -7.08 -5.28 0.00
CA ILE A 27 -7.36 -4.46 -1.18
C ILE A 27 -8.26 -5.21 -2.16
N GLN A 28 -7.91 -6.46 -2.50
CA GLN A 28 -8.68 -7.27 -3.46
C GLN A 28 -10.13 -7.46 -3.00
N LYS A 29 -10.34 -7.78 -1.72
CA LYS A 29 -11.67 -7.95 -1.13
C LYS A 29 -12.44 -6.62 -1.03
N ALA A 30 -11.77 -5.50 -0.73
CA ALA A 30 -12.40 -4.19 -0.71
C ALA A 30 -12.94 -3.81 -2.09
N ILE A 31 -12.17 -4.06 -3.14
CA ILE A 31 -12.60 -3.83 -4.53
C ILE A 31 -13.70 -4.81 -4.95
N GLU A 32 -13.61 -6.08 -4.54
CA GLU A 32 -14.68 -7.05 -4.78
C GLU A 32 -15.99 -6.60 -4.11
N ALA A 33 -15.93 -6.17 -2.85
CA ALA A 33 -17.07 -5.66 -2.11
C ALA A 33 -17.67 -4.42 -2.78
N LEU A 34 -16.82 -3.49 -3.23
CA LEU A 34 -17.23 -2.29 -3.98
C LEU A 34 -17.99 -2.68 -5.25
N ILE A 35 -17.40 -3.55 -6.09
CA ILE A 35 -17.99 -3.95 -7.37
C ILE A 35 -19.32 -4.66 -7.19
N ALA A 36 -19.40 -5.56 -6.19
CA ALA A 36 -20.58 -6.35 -5.90
C ALA A 36 -21.62 -5.60 -5.05
N GLN A 37 -21.35 -4.37 -4.62
CA GLN A 37 -22.15 -3.60 -3.65
C GLN A 37 -22.42 -4.43 -2.37
N ASN A 38 -21.41 -5.18 -1.90
CA ASN A 38 -21.54 -6.11 -0.80
C ASN A 38 -21.13 -5.46 0.53
N ALA A 39 -22.08 -4.79 1.19
CA ALA A 39 -21.85 -4.15 2.49
C ALA A 39 -21.36 -5.12 3.58
N GLN A 40 -21.79 -6.39 3.56
CA GLN A 40 -21.35 -7.38 4.57
C GLN A 40 -19.88 -7.77 4.41
N LEU A 41 -19.39 -7.87 3.15
CA LEU A 41 -17.98 -8.12 2.88
C LEU A 41 -17.14 -6.90 3.27
N ALA A 42 -17.61 -5.69 2.92
CA ALA A 42 -16.95 -4.44 3.29
C ALA A 42 -16.81 -4.30 4.82
N GLU A 43 -17.85 -4.58 5.59
CA GLU A 43 -17.80 -4.55 7.06
C GLU A 43 -16.77 -5.53 7.65
N LYS A 44 -16.61 -6.71 7.04
CA LYS A 44 -15.58 -7.66 7.46
C LYS A 44 -14.16 -7.13 7.25
N ILE A 45 -13.92 -6.43 6.15
CA ILE A 45 -12.60 -5.87 5.83
C ILE A 45 -12.26 -4.76 6.83
N MET A 46 -13.18 -3.83 7.09
CA MET A 46 -12.99 -2.81 8.11
C MET A 46 -12.62 -3.40 9.48
N ASN A 47 -13.28 -4.50 9.88
CA ASN A 47 -13.01 -5.15 11.15
C ASN A 47 -11.69 -5.94 11.18
N SER A 48 -11.12 -6.31 10.03
CA SER A 48 -9.84 -7.02 9.94
C SER A 48 -8.62 -6.09 9.91
N ASP A 49 -8.81 -4.79 9.86
CA ASP A 49 -7.73 -3.80 9.86
C ASP A 49 -6.82 -3.92 11.10
N SER A 50 -7.40 -4.22 12.25
CA SER A 50 -6.65 -4.50 13.49
C SER A 50 -5.61 -5.63 13.38
N ASP A 51 -5.75 -6.55 12.43
CA ASP A 51 -4.79 -7.64 12.20
C ASP A 51 -3.53 -7.11 11.51
N VAL A 52 -3.68 -6.14 10.59
CA VAL A 52 -2.58 -5.42 9.94
C VAL A 52 -1.80 -4.60 10.97
N ASP A 53 -2.49 -3.87 11.85
CA ASP A 53 -1.89 -3.14 12.97
C ASP A 53 -1.07 -4.04 13.89
N HIS A 54 -1.60 -5.23 14.17
CA HIS A 54 -0.91 -6.20 15.02
C HIS A 54 0.39 -6.68 14.35
N GLU A 55 0.35 -6.96 13.06
CA GLU A 55 1.51 -7.39 12.30
C GLU A 55 2.55 -6.27 12.17
N GLN A 56 2.13 -5.01 11.97
CA GLN A 56 3.03 -3.85 12.04
C GLN A 56 3.82 -3.83 13.35
N LYS A 57 3.14 -3.90 14.50
CA LYS A 57 3.78 -3.88 15.83
C LYS A 57 4.76 -5.04 16.01
N LYS A 58 4.45 -6.22 15.47
CA LYS A 58 5.32 -7.39 15.50
C LYS A 58 6.60 -7.13 14.70
N ILE A 59 6.50 -6.59 13.49
CA ILE A 59 7.63 -6.23 12.64
C ILE A 59 8.49 -5.16 13.29
N GLU A 60 7.89 -4.11 13.85
CA GLU A 60 8.60 -3.07 14.61
C GLU A 60 9.40 -3.65 15.76
N ASN A 61 8.80 -4.58 16.52
CA ASN A 61 9.50 -5.26 17.62
C ASN A 61 10.71 -6.09 17.14
N ILE A 62 10.61 -6.75 15.98
CA ILE A 62 11.75 -7.44 15.36
C ILE A 62 12.85 -6.45 15.02
N CYS A 63 12.51 -5.30 14.42
CA CYS A 63 13.45 -4.24 14.10
C CYS A 63 14.15 -3.69 15.36
N PHE A 64 13.40 -3.40 16.42
CA PHE A 64 13.98 -2.95 17.70
C PHE A 64 14.93 -3.99 18.31
N ASN A 65 14.56 -5.28 18.26
CA ASN A 65 15.44 -6.34 18.75
C ASN A 65 16.74 -6.44 17.95
N LEU A 66 16.67 -6.29 16.61
CA LEU A 66 17.86 -6.24 15.74
C LEU A 66 18.77 -5.05 16.10
N LEU A 67 18.20 -3.88 16.37
CA LEU A 67 18.96 -2.68 16.74
C LEU A 67 19.63 -2.82 18.12
N MET A 68 18.92 -3.36 19.12
CA MET A 68 19.40 -3.41 20.50
C MET A 68 20.38 -4.55 20.78
N GLN A 69 20.15 -5.72 20.21
CA GLN A 69 20.85 -6.93 20.65
C GLN A 69 22.09 -7.29 19.83
N GLN A 70 22.23 -6.77 18.61
CA GLN A 70 23.18 -7.32 17.65
C GLN A 70 24.31 -6.36 17.24
N GLN A 71 24.37 -5.14 17.75
CA GLN A 71 25.35 -4.13 17.36
C GLN A 71 25.50 -4.03 15.83
N PRO A 72 24.42 -3.66 15.09
CA PRO A 72 24.42 -3.65 13.64
C PRO A 72 25.46 -2.68 13.09
N VAL A 73 26.10 -3.06 11.97
CA VAL A 73 26.98 -2.13 11.24
C VAL A 73 26.15 -1.15 10.41
N ALA A 74 26.79 -0.10 9.89
CA ALA A 74 26.09 0.99 9.20
C ALA A 74 25.12 0.52 8.10
N ARG A 75 25.48 -0.51 7.32
CA ARG A 75 24.62 -1.10 6.29
C ARG A 75 23.38 -1.79 6.89
N ASP A 76 23.57 -2.53 7.99
CA ASP A 76 22.48 -3.21 8.67
C ASP A 76 21.48 -2.19 9.26
N LEU A 77 21.99 -1.07 9.81
CA LEU A 77 21.16 0.03 10.32
C LEU A 77 20.26 0.62 9.23
N ARG A 78 20.79 0.79 8.01
CA ARG A 78 20.00 1.30 6.88
C ARG A 78 18.86 0.36 6.51
N VAL A 79 19.15 -0.94 6.40
CA VAL A 79 18.15 -1.97 6.06
C VAL A 79 17.04 -2.01 7.12
N ILE A 80 17.39 -2.02 8.41
CA ILE A 80 16.42 -2.05 9.50
C ILE A 80 15.60 -0.76 9.55
N SER A 81 16.25 0.40 9.37
CA SER A 81 15.56 1.70 9.34
C SER A 81 14.59 1.82 8.17
N ALA A 82 14.96 1.30 7.00
CA ALA A 82 14.08 1.24 5.85
C ALA A 82 12.87 0.34 6.15
N ALA A 83 13.08 -0.85 6.72
CA ALA A 83 11.97 -1.75 7.10
C ALA A 83 10.97 -1.09 8.05
N MET A 84 11.45 -0.33 9.06
CA MET A 84 10.59 0.41 9.98
C MET A 84 9.75 1.48 9.29
N LYS A 85 10.27 2.09 8.24
CA LYS A 85 9.52 3.07 7.45
C LYS A 85 8.54 2.38 6.50
N MET A 86 8.99 1.35 5.83
CA MET A 86 8.15 0.55 4.93
C MET A 86 6.93 -0.02 5.65
N VAL A 87 7.10 -0.55 6.86
CA VAL A 87 5.97 -1.15 7.60
C VAL A 87 4.91 -0.11 7.97
N THR A 88 5.31 1.16 8.19
CA THR A 88 4.37 2.25 8.39
C THR A 88 3.58 2.57 7.11
N ASP A 89 4.26 2.60 5.94
CA ASP A 89 3.57 2.78 4.65
C ASP A 89 2.65 1.59 4.35
N MET A 90 3.04 0.37 4.71
CA MET A 90 2.21 -0.83 4.56
C MET A 90 0.93 -0.76 5.42
N GLU A 91 1.01 -0.31 6.67
CA GLU A 91 -0.16 -0.10 7.52
C GLU A 91 -1.10 0.94 6.90
N ARG A 92 -0.57 2.06 6.37
CA ARG A 92 -1.38 3.06 5.68
C ARG A 92 -2.11 2.52 4.45
N ILE A 93 -1.50 1.60 3.73
CA ILE A 93 -2.18 0.90 2.62
C ILE A 93 -3.35 0.05 3.14
N GLY A 94 -3.18 -0.61 4.28
CA GLY A 94 -4.26 -1.34 4.98
C GLY A 94 -5.41 -0.41 5.37
N ASP A 95 -5.09 0.72 6.04
CA ASP A 95 -6.06 1.77 6.39
C ASP A 95 -6.91 2.17 5.16
N HIS A 96 -6.28 2.40 4.01
CA HIS A 96 -7.01 2.82 2.81
C HIS A 96 -7.91 1.72 2.23
N ALA A 97 -7.58 0.44 2.41
CA ALA A 97 -8.50 -0.64 2.05
C ALA A 97 -9.75 -0.64 2.97
N ALA A 98 -9.57 -0.33 4.25
CA ALA A 98 -10.68 -0.14 5.19
C ALA A 98 -11.52 1.10 4.85
N ASP A 99 -10.89 2.24 4.51
CA ASP A 99 -11.56 3.47 4.06
C ASP A 99 -12.44 3.22 2.81
N ILE A 100 -11.91 2.49 1.81
CA ILE A 100 -12.68 2.10 0.61
C ILE A 100 -13.88 1.24 1.01
N SER A 101 -13.71 0.35 1.98
CA SER A 101 -14.78 -0.52 2.47
C SER A 101 -15.86 0.27 3.21
N GLU A 102 -15.50 1.28 4.01
CA GLU A 102 -16.44 2.18 4.66
C GLU A 102 -17.32 2.91 3.64
N ILE A 103 -16.71 3.48 2.61
CA ILE A 103 -17.45 4.15 1.52
C ILE A 103 -18.33 3.14 0.77
N THR A 104 -17.86 1.91 0.57
CA THR A 104 -18.63 0.85 -0.09
C THR A 104 -19.95 0.57 0.64
N ILE A 105 -19.96 0.57 1.97
CA ILE A 105 -21.18 0.40 2.76
C ILE A 105 -22.19 1.51 2.47
N MET A 106 -21.73 2.75 2.33
CA MET A 106 -22.59 3.89 1.99
C MET A 106 -23.11 3.79 0.55
N LEU A 107 -22.23 3.47 -0.38
CA LEU A 107 -22.55 3.32 -1.81
C LEU A 107 -23.44 2.12 -2.14
N SER A 108 -23.48 1.08 -1.28
CA SER A 108 -24.28 -0.14 -1.53
C SER A 108 -25.80 0.07 -1.46
N LYS A 109 -26.26 1.25 -1.04
CA LYS A 109 -27.67 1.57 -0.87
C LYS A 109 -28.40 1.84 -2.18
N GLU A 110 -27.69 2.24 -3.23
CA GLU A 110 -28.22 2.58 -4.53
C GLU A 110 -27.36 1.98 -5.66
N PRO A 111 -27.96 1.64 -6.81
CA PRO A 111 -27.20 1.17 -7.98
C PRO A 111 -26.18 2.21 -8.45
N TYR A 112 -25.02 1.76 -8.90
CA TYR A 112 -24.00 2.65 -9.47
C TYR A 112 -24.43 3.22 -10.81
N VAL A 113 -24.10 4.50 -11.02
CA VAL A 113 -24.24 5.18 -12.31
C VAL A 113 -22.93 5.23 -13.10
N LEU A 114 -21.80 4.95 -12.44
CA LEU A 114 -20.47 4.92 -13.04
C LEU A 114 -20.04 3.51 -13.42
N ASN A 115 -19.29 3.40 -14.51
CA ASN A 115 -18.54 2.19 -14.82
C ASN A 115 -17.30 2.13 -13.93
N LEU A 116 -17.08 0.97 -13.30
CA LEU A 116 -15.97 0.75 -12.36
C LEU A 116 -14.72 0.12 -13.01
N ASP A 117 -14.65 0.01 -14.34
CA ASP A 117 -13.53 -0.69 -14.99
C ASP A 117 -12.18 0.01 -14.77
N ASP A 118 -12.16 1.34 -14.79
CA ASP A 118 -10.95 2.10 -14.50
C ASP A 118 -10.57 2.02 -13.01
N ILE A 119 -11.53 2.00 -12.10
CA ILE A 119 -11.32 1.75 -10.66
C ILE A 119 -10.68 0.37 -10.42
N LYS A 120 -11.22 -0.67 -11.08
CA LYS A 120 -10.64 -2.03 -11.02
C LYS A 120 -9.21 -2.05 -11.52
N LYS A 121 -8.97 -1.36 -12.63
CA LYS A 121 -7.62 -1.30 -13.22
C LYS A 121 -6.65 -0.58 -12.29
N MET A 122 -7.02 0.59 -11.74
CA MET A 122 -6.20 1.29 -10.75
C MET A 122 -5.83 0.38 -9.59
N ALA A 123 -6.80 -0.31 -8.99
CA ALA A 123 -6.56 -1.21 -7.87
C ALA A 123 -5.62 -2.37 -8.24
N SER A 124 -5.76 -2.93 -9.44
CA SER A 124 -4.85 -3.99 -9.91
C SER A 124 -3.42 -3.48 -10.07
N GLU A 125 -3.24 -2.27 -10.60
CA GLU A 125 -1.92 -1.67 -10.77
C GLU A 125 -1.27 -1.35 -9.41
N THR A 126 -2.04 -0.84 -8.45
CA THR A 126 -1.51 -0.57 -7.10
C THR A 126 -1.12 -1.84 -6.34
N VAL A 127 -1.85 -2.94 -6.50
CA VAL A 127 -1.48 -4.26 -5.94
C VAL A 127 -0.15 -4.73 -6.54
N ILE A 128 0.04 -4.59 -7.85
CA ILE A 128 1.32 -4.92 -8.51
C ILE A 128 2.46 -4.08 -7.93
N MET A 129 2.25 -2.78 -7.72
CA MET A 129 3.25 -1.88 -7.14
C MET A 129 3.62 -2.31 -5.72
N LEU A 130 2.62 -2.59 -4.87
CA LEU A 130 2.83 -3.04 -3.49
C LEU A 130 3.69 -4.31 -3.44
N ILE A 131 3.29 -5.35 -4.14
CA ILE A 131 4.00 -6.63 -4.10
C ILE A 131 5.41 -6.48 -4.64
N ARG A 132 5.60 -5.79 -5.77
CA ARG A 132 6.93 -5.54 -6.34
C ARG A 132 7.84 -4.71 -5.44
N SER A 133 7.30 -3.75 -4.70
CA SER A 133 8.10 -2.94 -3.77
C SER A 133 8.63 -3.79 -2.61
N ILE A 134 7.80 -4.69 -2.05
CA ILE A 134 8.19 -5.61 -0.97
C ILE A 134 9.21 -6.65 -1.50
N GLU A 135 8.96 -7.22 -2.68
CA GLU A 135 9.91 -8.14 -3.33
C GLU A 135 11.26 -7.46 -3.57
N ALA A 136 11.26 -6.21 -4.05
CA ALA A 136 12.50 -5.44 -4.26
C ALA A 136 13.32 -5.31 -2.98
N TYR A 137 12.65 -5.14 -1.82
CA TYR A 137 13.33 -5.13 -0.52
C TYR A 137 13.94 -6.50 -0.17
N VAL A 138 13.16 -7.56 -0.27
CA VAL A 138 13.58 -8.92 0.11
C VAL A 138 14.71 -9.43 -0.80
N GLU A 139 14.59 -9.21 -2.10
CA GLU A 139 15.57 -9.62 -3.12
C GLU A 139 16.76 -8.66 -3.22
N LYS A 140 16.67 -7.47 -2.59
CA LYS A 140 17.67 -6.38 -2.70
C LYS A 140 17.86 -5.93 -4.14
N ASP A 141 16.77 -5.79 -4.87
CA ASP A 141 16.76 -5.41 -6.29
C ASP A 141 16.38 -3.94 -6.46
N MET A 142 17.39 -3.11 -6.70
CA MET A 142 17.22 -1.66 -6.94
C MET A 142 16.47 -1.38 -8.25
N ASN A 143 16.65 -2.20 -9.29
CA ASN A 143 15.97 -1.99 -10.57
C ASN A 143 14.47 -2.22 -10.43
N LYS A 144 14.08 -3.28 -9.71
CA LYS A 144 12.67 -3.57 -9.38
C LYS A 144 12.03 -2.39 -8.62
N ALA A 145 12.72 -1.82 -7.63
CA ALA A 145 12.25 -0.64 -6.92
C ALA A 145 12.06 0.57 -7.85
N GLN A 146 13.02 0.82 -8.76
CA GLN A 146 12.90 1.90 -9.74
C GLN A 146 11.76 1.67 -10.75
N GLU A 147 11.45 0.41 -11.07
CA GLU A 147 10.30 0.08 -11.91
C GLU A 147 8.98 0.41 -11.22
N VAL A 148 8.86 0.15 -9.91
CA VAL A 148 7.67 0.53 -9.12
C VAL A 148 7.44 2.04 -9.18
N ILE A 149 8.48 2.84 -8.96
CA ILE A 149 8.38 4.31 -9.01
C ILE A 149 7.89 4.80 -10.39
N ARG A 150 8.38 4.19 -11.47
CA ARG A 150 7.90 4.55 -12.83
C ARG A 150 6.49 4.04 -13.12
N HIS A 151 6.05 3.01 -12.42
CA HIS A 151 4.72 2.44 -12.61
C HIS A 151 3.61 3.34 -12.03
N ASP A 152 3.95 4.21 -11.10
CA ASP A 152 3.06 5.18 -10.47
C ASP A 152 2.37 6.10 -11.50
N ASP A 153 3.09 6.51 -12.54
CA ASP A 153 2.52 7.32 -13.64
C ASP A 153 1.26 6.68 -14.26
N ILE A 154 1.16 5.33 -14.26
CA ILE A 154 -0.02 4.62 -14.80
C ILE A 154 -1.22 4.77 -13.87
N VAL A 155 -0.99 4.76 -12.56
CA VAL A 155 -2.04 4.94 -11.54
C VAL A 155 -2.54 6.37 -11.58
N ASP A 156 -1.63 7.34 -11.68
CA ASP A 156 -1.94 8.77 -11.78
C ASP A 156 -2.78 9.09 -13.03
N ASP A 157 -2.40 8.56 -14.19
CA ASP A 157 -3.14 8.73 -15.44
C ASP A 157 -4.56 8.17 -15.32
N LEU A 158 -4.72 6.99 -14.68
CA LEU A 158 -6.02 6.38 -14.44
C LEU A 158 -6.85 7.19 -13.43
N PHE A 159 -6.22 7.73 -12.39
CA PHE A 159 -6.89 8.61 -11.44
C PHE A 159 -7.42 9.87 -12.12
N ASP A 160 -6.59 10.56 -12.91
CA ASP A 160 -6.99 11.78 -13.61
C ASP A 160 -8.12 11.51 -14.62
N LYS A 161 -8.12 10.36 -15.29
CA LYS A 161 -9.21 9.93 -16.15
C LYS A 161 -10.51 9.72 -15.35
N ASN A 162 -10.47 8.93 -14.29
CA ASN A 162 -11.63 8.71 -13.41
C ASN A 162 -12.21 10.03 -12.88
N LYS A 163 -11.36 10.92 -12.41
CA LYS A 163 -11.75 12.24 -11.93
C LYS A 163 -12.45 13.06 -13.00
N ALA A 164 -11.96 13.03 -14.25
CA ALA A 164 -12.60 13.72 -15.35
C ALA A 164 -13.99 13.17 -15.65
N ASP A 165 -14.14 11.85 -15.69
CA ASP A 165 -15.42 11.15 -15.91
C ASP A 165 -16.44 11.46 -14.80
N ILE A 166 -15.99 11.48 -13.54
CA ILE A 166 -16.81 11.83 -12.37
C ILE A 166 -17.26 13.30 -12.44
N ILE A 167 -16.38 14.23 -12.80
CA ILE A 167 -16.74 15.64 -12.97
C ILE A 167 -17.80 15.80 -14.07
N GLU A 168 -17.68 15.07 -15.18
CA GLU A 168 -18.64 15.13 -16.27
C GLU A 168 -19.99 14.55 -15.84
N LEU A 169 -20.01 13.47 -15.06
CA LEU A 169 -21.23 12.93 -14.47
C LEU A 169 -21.94 13.97 -13.60
N ILE A 170 -21.23 14.65 -12.70
CA ILE A 170 -21.81 15.68 -11.82
C ILE A 170 -22.42 16.82 -12.61
N ARG A 171 -21.83 17.19 -13.77
CA ARG A 171 -22.37 18.24 -14.64
C ARG A 171 -23.72 17.87 -15.25
N HIS A 172 -23.89 16.60 -15.61
CA HIS A 172 -25.07 16.11 -16.29
C HIS A 172 -26.15 15.57 -15.35
N GLU A 173 -25.75 14.97 -14.23
CA GLU A 173 -26.64 14.29 -13.28
C GLU A 173 -26.45 14.80 -11.85
N ARG A 174 -26.93 16.00 -11.57
CA ARG A 174 -26.75 16.67 -10.26
C ARG A 174 -27.27 15.86 -9.08
N GLU A 175 -28.33 15.07 -9.29
CA GLU A 175 -28.94 14.22 -8.27
C GLU A 175 -28.00 13.07 -7.82
N LYS A 176 -26.97 12.77 -8.62
CA LYS A 176 -25.95 11.74 -8.35
C LYS A 176 -24.66 12.31 -7.75
N GLY A 177 -24.67 13.59 -7.39
CA GLY A 177 -23.49 14.29 -6.89
C GLY A 177 -22.87 13.66 -5.65
N GLU A 178 -23.66 13.13 -4.71
CA GLU A 178 -23.13 12.44 -3.51
C GLU A 178 -22.43 11.14 -3.88
N GLN A 179 -23.08 10.28 -4.68
CA GLN A 179 -22.48 9.03 -5.13
C GLN A 179 -21.20 9.26 -5.93
N ALA A 180 -21.19 10.30 -6.78
CA ALA A 180 -20.03 10.70 -7.58
C ALA A 180 -18.87 11.18 -6.69
N ALA A 181 -19.15 11.96 -5.63
CA ALA A 181 -18.16 12.41 -4.68
C ALA A 181 -17.54 11.25 -3.89
N ASP A 182 -18.36 10.32 -3.42
CA ASP A 182 -17.91 9.11 -2.74
C ASP A 182 -17.02 8.25 -3.64
N MET A 183 -17.39 8.11 -4.91
CA MET A 183 -16.59 7.36 -5.89
C MET A 183 -15.25 8.06 -6.20
N LEU A 184 -15.21 9.40 -6.19
CA LEU A 184 -13.96 10.14 -6.30
C LEU A 184 -13.04 9.90 -5.08
N MET A 185 -13.61 9.76 -3.88
CA MET A 185 -12.84 9.40 -2.69
C MET A 185 -12.28 7.99 -2.78
N VAL A 186 -13.05 7.02 -3.30
CA VAL A 186 -12.53 5.67 -3.57
C VAL A 186 -11.34 5.73 -4.52
N ALA A 187 -11.45 6.45 -5.66
CA ALA A 187 -10.34 6.62 -6.59
C ALA A 187 -9.11 7.26 -5.92
N LYS A 188 -9.34 8.27 -5.03
CA LYS A 188 -8.24 8.91 -4.29
C LYS A 188 -7.57 7.99 -3.28
N TYR A 189 -8.30 7.11 -2.61
CA TYR A 189 -7.68 6.13 -1.73
C TYR A 189 -6.86 5.09 -2.50
N ILE A 190 -7.31 4.67 -3.68
CA ILE A 190 -6.52 3.76 -4.53
C ILE A 190 -5.23 4.45 -5.00
N GLU A 191 -5.28 5.71 -5.42
CA GLU A 191 -4.08 6.48 -5.80
C GLU A 191 -3.11 6.59 -4.60
N ARG A 192 -3.61 6.86 -3.38
CA ARG A 192 -2.76 6.88 -2.18
C ARG A 192 -2.11 5.53 -1.85
N ILE A 193 -2.76 4.42 -2.18
CA ILE A 193 -2.13 3.09 -2.10
C ILE A 193 -0.91 3.03 -3.03
N GLY A 194 -1.00 3.57 -4.24
CA GLY A 194 0.12 3.72 -5.18
C GLY A 194 1.24 4.59 -4.61
N ASP A 195 0.91 5.78 -4.08
CA ASP A 195 1.85 6.68 -3.42
C ASP A 195 2.65 5.96 -2.32
N HIS A 196 1.97 5.22 -1.44
CA HIS A 196 2.63 4.47 -0.37
C HIS A 196 3.51 3.32 -0.90
N ALA A 197 3.09 2.63 -1.97
CA ALA A 197 3.92 1.62 -2.62
C ALA A 197 5.19 2.24 -3.25
N THR A 198 5.08 3.44 -3.80
CA THR A 198 6.22 4.25 -4.27
C THR A 198 7.16 4.63 -3.12
N ASN A 199 6.63 5.07 -1.97
CA ASN A 199 7.43 5.33 -0.77
C ASN A 199 8.19 4.08 -0.32
N ILE A 200 7.55 2.91 -0.33
CA ILE A 200 8.21 1.63 0.00
C ILE A 200 9.38 1.39 -0.96
N ALA A 201 9.20 1.58 -2.27
CA ALA A 201 10.27 1.43 -3.25
C ALA A 201 11.43 2.43 -3.04
N GLU A 202 11.14 3.66 -2.67
CA GLU A 202 12.16 4.67 -2.31
C GLU A 202 12.97 4.25 -1.08
N TRP A 203 12.31 3.68 -0.05
CA TRP A 203 13.01 3.13 1.11
C TRP A 203 13.89 1.94 0.76
N VAL A 204 13.52 1.12 -0.22
CA VAL A 204 14.38 0.05 -0.75
C VAL A 204 15.62 0.65 -1.39
N ILE A 205 15.49 1.67 -2.24
CA ILE A 205 16.63 2.37 -2.85
C ILE A 205 17.53 2.97 -1.77
N PHE A 206 16.95 3.60 -0.75
CA PHE A 206 17.73 4.12 0.39
C PHE A 206 18.51 3.02 1.11
N ALA A 207 17.88 1.86 1.36
CA ALA A 207 18.53 0.73 2.04
C ALA A 207 19.72 0.15 1.26
N LEU A 208 19.61 0.14 -0.07
CA LEU A 208 20.59 -0.48 -0.97
C LEU A 208 21.69 0.48 -1.43
N ASN A 209 21.50 1.79 -1.30
CA ASN A 209 22.43 2.79 -1.81
C ASN A 209 23.62 2.95 -0.85
N ASP A 210 24.74 2.26 -1.16
CA ASP A 210 25.98 2.30 -0.39
C ASP A 210 26.82 3.58 -0.64
N LYS A 211 26.37 4.49 -1.50
CA LYS A 211 27.15 5.70 -1.82
C LYS A 211 27.17 6.67 -0.65
N LYS A 212 28.36 6.84 -0.07
CA LYS A 212 28.74 8.00 0.76
C LYS A 212 28.51 9.28 -0.06
N GLU A 213 27.33 9.88 0.04
CA GLU A 213 27.13 11.29 -0.29
C GLU A 213 26.81 12.05 0.99
N ILE A 214 27.75 12.04 1.94
CA ILE A 214 27.97 13.20 2.79
C ILE A 214 29.06 13.99 2.06
N LYS A 215 28.68 14.74 1.05
CA LYS A 215 29.45 15.91 0.68
C LYS A 215 29.12 16.97 1.72
N GLU A 216 30.06 17.15 2.65
CA GLU A 216 30.16 18.34 3.47
C GLU A 216 29.97 19.60 2.60
N SER A 217 29.01 20.41 2.95
CA SER A 217 28.88 21.81 2.51
C SER A 217 29.16 22.67 3.70
#